data_322efa5e0c043250aa8df784e9a5b0c2
#
_entry.id   322efa5e0c043250aa8df784e9a5b0c2
#
_cell.length_a   1.000
_cell.length_b   1.000
_cell.length_c   1.000
_cell.angle_alpha   90.00
_cell.angle_beta   90.00
_cell.angle_gamma   90.00
#
_symmetry.space_group_name_H-M   'P 1'
#
loop_
_entity.id
_entity.type
_entity.pdbx_description
1 polymer ?
#
loop_
_entity_poly.entity_id
_entity_poly.type
_entity_poly.pdbx_seq_one_letter_code
_entity_poly.pdbx_strand_id
1 'polypeptide(L)'
;MKKAWILLAILSLCGAATMAQTKETHPFVERDSTLYLDVHQPAVKRADKAAVLAVFGGGFFNGARDNSYQLAIADSLTKRGFTVISIDYRLGMKNEAMVKENSSLTKATGLFQYCIDIATEDCAEAIAWVCAHANELDIDTSRLILTGSSAGAITILQLDYCRANNLPTAAALPKGWKPAALIPYSGGIMCRKKDLHYATQPAPTLLMHGTKDKIVAYKKFGIPFKAKMFGSKTIDKVMDRQDIPHWFIRYEGIGHEVASWFPGSVDLFCCFADYILNGRQSFLDATMTDAALKPTEWTKMGLFDLYKR
;
A
#
# COMPACT_ATOMS: atom_id res chain seq x y z
N MET A 1 21.98 -7.76 -75.09
CA MET A 1 21.06 -6.91 -74.31
C MET A 1 20.76 -7.61 -72.99
N LYS A 2 21.41 -7.19 -71.87
CA LYS A 2 21.23 -7.78 -70.55
C LYS A 2 20.24 -6.91 -69.78
N LYS A 3 19.06 -7.44 -69.42
CA LYS A 3 18.09 -6.77 -68.56
C LYS A 3 18.50 -6.92 -67.11
N ALA A 4 18.82 -5.80 -66.45
CA ALA A 4 19.06 -5.73 -65.03
C ALA A 4 17.71 -5.59 -64.31
N TRP A 5 17.42 -6.48 -63.40
CA TRP A 5 16.28 -6.38 -62.47
C TRP A 5 16.75 -5.65 -61.23
N ILE A 6 16.18 -4.48 -60.98
CA ILE A 6 16.38 -3.74 -59.71
C ILE A 6 15.34 -4.25 -58.73
N LEU A 7 15.78 -4.97 -57.69
CA LEU A 7 14.94 -5.39 -56.59
C LEU A 7 14.84 -4.17 -55.62
N LEU A 8 13.67 -3.53 -55.57
CA LEU A 8 13.37 -2.51 -54.56
C LEU A 8 12.99 -3.23 -53.26
N ALA A 9 13.89 -3.25 -52.30
CA ALA A 9 13.60 -3.67 -50.93
C ALA A 9 12.85 -2.53 -50.23
N ILE A 10 11.54 -2.70 -50.02
CA ILE A 10 10.76 -1.80 -49.17
C ILE A 10 11.07 -2.21 -47.71
N LEU A 11 11.95 -1.45 -47.05
CA LEU A 11 12.09 -1.49 -45.61
C LEU A 11 10.82 -0.90 -44.97
N SER A 12 9.92 -1.76 -44.53
CA SER A 12 8.83 -1.39 -43.66
C SER A 12 9.43 -1.00 -42.30
N LEU A 13 9.68 0.28 -42.04
CA LEU A 13 9.90 0.80 -40.71
C LEU A 13 8.58 0.66 -39.94
N CYS A 14 8.41 -0.44 -39.24
CA CYS A 14 7.45 -0.50 -38.14
C CYS A 14 7.99 0.44 -37.04
N GLY A 15 7.61 1.70 -37.10
CA GLY A 15 7.82 2.64 -36.00
C GLY A 15 7.02 2.14 -34.82
N ALA A 16 7.69 1.49 -33.85
CA ALA A 16 7.11 1.31 -32.53
C ALA A 16 6.85 2.72 -31.99
N ALA A 17 5.59 3.16 -32.05
CA ALA A 17 5.18 4.37 -31.34
C ALA A 17 5.51 4.12 -29.87
N THR A 18 6.53 4.80 -29.36
CA THR A 18 6.81 4.85 -27.92
C THR A 18 5.61 5.54 -27.29
N MET A 19 4.69 4.74 -26.73
CA MET A 19 3.59 5.26 -25.93
C MET A 19 4.19 6.03 -24.77
N ALA A 20 3.78 7.29 -24.60
CA ALA A 20 4.17 8.06 -23.42
C ALA A 20 3.45 7.51 -22.19
N GLN A 21 4.04 7.68 -21.02
CA GLN A 21 3.32 7.45 -19.76
C GLN A 21 2.09 8.37 -19.74
N THR A 22 0.93 7.83 -19.42
CA THR A 22 -0.31 8.61 -19.29
C THR A 22 -0.84 8.56 -17.87
N LYS A 23 -1.57 9.61 -17.50
CA LYS A 23 -2.31 9.67 -16.23
C LYS A 23 -3.76 10.00 -16.52
N GLU A 24 -4.67 9.21 -15.98
CA GLU A 24 -6.11 9.44 -16.03
C GLU A 24 -6.69 9.46 -14.62
N THR A 25 -7.66 10.34 -14.39
CA THR A 25 -8.33 10.47 -13.08
C THR A 25 -9.79 10.05 -13.21
N HIS A 26 -10.22 9.17 -12.33
CA HIS A 26 -11.58 8.63 -12.32
C HIS A 26 -12.22 8.79 -10.95
N PRO A 27 -13.52 9.17 -10.85
CA PRO A 27 -14.27 9.03 -9.61
C PRO A 27 -14.56 7.54 -9.38
N PHE A 28 -14.42 7.06 -8.13
CA PHE A 28 -14.71 5.65 -7.83
C PHE A 28 -15.82 5.47 -6.79
N VAL A 29 -16.08 6.47 -5.94
CA VAL A 29 -17.18 6.42 -4.98
C VAL A 29 -17.62 7.84 -4.58
N GLU A 30 -18.93 8.01 -4.40
CA GLU A 30 -19.53 9.20 -3.79
C GLU A 30 -19.73 8.97 -2.30
N ARG A 31 -19.27 9.95 -1.50
CA ARG A 31 -19.46 10.05 -0.05
C ARG A 31 -19.96 11.47 0.26
N ASP A 32 -19.53 12.06 1.40
CA ASP A 32 -19.71 13.51 1.66
C ASP A 32 -18.96 14.36 0.61
N SER A 33 -17.97 13.75 -0.04
CA SER A 33 -17.27 14.25 -1.22
C SER A 33 -16.95 13.08 -2.15
N THR A 34 -16.81 13.36 -3.45
CA THR A 34 -16.35 12.37 -4.43
C THR A 34 -14.89 11.98 -4.13
N LEU A 35 -14.62 10.69 -4.08
CA LEU A 35 -13.25 10.16 -4.00
C LEU A 35 -12.78 9.73 -5.38
N TYR A 36 -11.55 10.08 -5.70
CA TYR A 36 -10.94 9.84 -7.01
C TYR A 36 -9.76 8.88 -6.90
N LEU A 37 -9.46 8.22 -8.01
CA LEU A 37 -8.21 7.51 -8.21
C LEU A 37 -7.51 8.02 -9.49
N ASP A 38 -6.18 7.99 -9.46
CA ASP A 38 -5.34 8.28 -10.62
C ASP A 38 -4.74 6.99 -11.14
N VAL A 39 -4.95 6.71 -12.43
CA VAL A 39 -4.35 5.57 -13.12
C VAL A 39 -3.16 6.06 -13.94
N HIS A 40 -1.96 5.60 -13.58
CA HIS A 40 -0.72 5.88 -14.28
C HIS A 40 -0.35 4.67 -15.14
N GLN A 41 -0.44 4.82 -16.45
CA GLN A 41 -0.10 3.77 -17.40
C GLN A 41 1.39 3.83 -17.76
N PRO A 42 2.10 2.69 -17.79
CA PRO A 42 3.48 2.64 -18.25
C PRO A 42 3.55 2.81 -19.78
N ALA A 43 4.65 3.34 -20.27
CA ALA A 43 4.92 3.41 -21.72
C ALA A 43 5.03 1.99 -22.34
N VAL A 44 5.56 1.04 -21.58
CA VAL A 44 5.64 -0.38 -21.95
C VAL A 44 5.12 -1.18 -20.76
N LYS A 45 4.01 -1.86 -20.95
CA LYS A 45 3.42 -2.72 -19.90
C LYS A 45 4.20 -4.01 -19.73
N ARG A 46 4.18 -4.52 -18.51
CA ARG A 46 4.60 -5.89 -18.19
C ARG A 46 3.71 -6.90 -18.91
N ALA A 47 4.33 -7.96 -19.42
CA ALA A 47 3.57 -9.03 -20.11
C ALA A 47 2.56 -9.74 -19.19
N ASP A 48 2.82 -9.73 -17.87
CA ASP A 48 1.96 -10.32 -16.85
C ASP A 48 0.84 -9.39 -16.39
N LYS A 49 0.73 -8.17 -16.96
CA LYS A 49 -0.30 -7.17 -16.65
C LYS A 49 -0.46 -6.85 -15.17
N ALA A 50 0.62 -7.02 -14.38
CA ALA A 50 0.61 -6.71 -12.97
C ALA A 50 0.40 -5.21 -12.71
N ALA A 51 -0.36 -4.90 -11.66
CA ALA A 51 -0.65 -3.53 -11.27
C ALA A 51 -0.34 -3.31 -9.77
N VAL A 52 -0.15 -2.05 -9.39
CA VAL A 52 0.09 -1.64 -8.01
C VAL A 52 -0.94 -0.58 -7.61
N LEU A 53 -1.70 -0.85 -6.53
CA LEU A 53 -2.54 0.16 -5.90
C LEU A 53 -1.78 0.77 -4.74
N ALA A 54 -1.58 2.09 -4.80
CA ALA A 54 -0.79 2.87 -3.84
C ALA A 54 -1.67 3.76 -2.98
N VAL A 55 -1.52 3.64 -1.65
CA VAL A 55 -2.29 4.38 -0.64
C VAL A 55 -1.34 5.31 0.13
N PHE A 56 -1.60 6.60 0.09
CA PHE A 56 -0.75 7.61 0.72
C PHE A 56 -0.81 7.58 2.25
N GLY A 57 0.27 8.07 2.88
CA GLY A 57 0.34 8.33 4.32
C GLY A 57 -0.22 9.71 4.70
N GLY A 58 -0.08 10.08 5.98
CA GLY A 58 -0.49 11.40 6.48
C GLY A 58 -1.41 11.35 7.70
N GLY A 59 -1.37 10.25 8.47
CA GLY A 59 -2.04 10.13 9.77
C GLY A 59 -3.57 10.22 9.71
N PHE A 60 -4.19 9.88 8.59
CA PHE A 60 -5.64 10.05 8.34
C PHE A 60 -6.11 11.50 8.45
N PHE A 61 -5.18 12.44 8.40
CA PHE A 61 -5.39 13.85 8.59
C PHE A 61 -5.00 14.67 7.34
N ASN A 62 -3.92 14.28 6.68
CA ASN A 62 -3.32 14.99 5.56
C ASN A 62 -2.88 13.99 4.48
N GLY A 63 -2.56 14.53 3.30
CA GLY A 63 -2.11 13.74 2.15
C GLY A 63 -3.08 13.81 0.99
N ALA A 64 -2.62 13.32 -0.15
CA ALA A 64 -3.39 13.23 -1.39
C ALA A 64 -2.78 12.15 -2.28
N ARG A 65 -3.59 11.56 -3.17
CA ARG A 65 -3.19 10.54 -4.15
C ARG A 65 -2.13 11.02 -5.14
N ASP A 66 -2.01 12.34 -5.33
CA ASP A 66 -1.12 13.00 -6.27
C ASP A 66 -0.03 13.86 -5.59
N ASN A 67 0.24 13.63 -4.30
CA ASN A 67 1.37 14.29 -3.65
C ASN A 67 2.71 13.83 -4.25
N SER A 68 3.77 14.59 -4.05
CA SER A 68 5.09 14.34 -4.65
C SER A 68 5.66 12.94 -4.37
N TYR A 69 5.37 12.38 -3.19
CA TYR A 69 5.82 11.04 -2.83
C TYR A 69 5.05 9.96 -3.62
N GLN A 70 3.74 10.10 -3.76
CA GLN A 70 2.92 9.19 -4.57
C GLN A 70 3.29 9.25 -6.05
N LEU A 71 3.53 10.46 -6.57
CA LEU A 71 4.02 10.63 -7.94
C LEU A 71 5.40 9.99 -8.16
N ALA A 72 6.30 10.04 -7.17
CA ALA A 72 7.58 9.34 -7.25
C ALA A 72 7.43 7.81 -7.26
N ILE A 73 6.47 7.26 -6.49
CA ILE A 73 6.10 5.84 -6.55
C ILE A 73 5.58 5.48 -7.95
N ALA A 74 4.62 6.25 -8.46
CA ALA A 74 4.03 6.02 -9.77
C ALA A 74 5.09 6.08 -10.88
N ASP A 75 5.93 7.11 -10.92
CA ASP A 75 7.01 7.25 -11.89
C ASP A 75 8.00 6.07 -11.84
N SER A 76 8.41 5.67 -10.64
CA SER A 76 9.37 4.57 -10.46
C SER A 76 8.82 3.22 -10.91
N LEU A 77 7.55 2.94 -10.63
CA LEU A 77 6.93 1.65 -10.94
C LEU A 77 6.43 1.58 -12.39
N THR A 78 5.93 2.68 -12.97
CA THR A 78 5.55 2.71 -14.39
C THR A 78 6.78 2.55 -15.31
N LYS A 79 7.95 3.09 -14.96
CA LYS A 79 9.21 2.80 -15.64
C LYS A 79 9.59 1.31 -15.62
N ARG A 80 9.05 0.54 -14.69
CA ARG A 80 9.22 -0.92 -14.57
C ARG A 80 8.03 -1.72 -15.15
N GLY A 81 7.13 -1.03 -15.85
CA GLY A 81 6.03 -1.61 -16.59
C GLY A 81 4.77 -1.91 -15.77
N PHE A 82 4.71 -1.55 -14.49
CA PHE A 82 3.50 -1.66 -13.70
C PHE A 82 2.49 -0.57 -14.06
N THR A 83 1.22 -0.90 -14.18
CA THR A 83 0.14 0.09 -14.06
C THR A 83 0.05 0.47 -12.57
N VAL A 84 0.08 1.77 -12.26
CA VAL A 84 0.00 2.26 -10.87
C VAL A 84 -1.30 3.02 -10.65
N ILE A 85 -2.01 2.67 -9.58
CA ILE A 85 -3.29 3.26 -9.24
C ILE A 85 -3.13 3.92 -7.86
N SER A 86 -3.17 5.25 -7.81
CA SER A 86 -3.14 6.01 -6.56
C SER A 86 -4.55 6.43 -6.18
N ILE A 87 -4.96 6.22 -4.93
CA ILE A 87 -6.33 6.42 -4.49
C ILE A 87 -6.46 7.52 -3.44
N ASP A 88 -7.59 8.23 -3.46
CA ASP A 88 -8.07 9.01 -2.32
C ASP A 88 -8.71 8.09 -1.28
N TYR A 89 -8.78 8.55 -0.05
CA TYR A 89 -9.58 7.98 1.03
C TYR A 89 -9.99 9.07 2.02
N ARG A 90 -11.07 8.87 2.77
CA ARG A 90 -11.57 9.86 3.75
C ARG A 90 -10.55 10.10 4.86
N LEU A 91 -10.24 11.38 5.09
CA LEU A 91 -9.31 11.85 6.11
C LEU A 91 -10.08 12.15 7.41
N GLY A 92 -10.48 11.12 8.15
CA GLY A 92 -11.35 11.26 9.31
C GLY A 92 -10.78 12.14 10.44
N MET A 93 -9.45 12.23 10.57
CA MET A 93 -8.77 13.11 11.52
C MET A 93 -8.74 14.59 11.08
N LYS A 94 -9.17 14.92 9.86
CA LYS A 94 -9.25 16.31 9.37
C LYS A 94 -10.43 17.07 9.98
N ASN A 95 -11.42 16.36 10.53
CA ASN A 95 -12.55 16.98 11.21
C ASN A 95 -12.15 17.44 12.61
N GLU A 96 -11.83 18.73 12.75
CA GLU A 96 -11.35 19.33 14.01
C GLU A 96 -12.36 19.21 15.17
N ALA A 97 -13.66 19.35 14.90
CA ALA A 97 -14.71 19.18 15.91
C ALA A 97 -14.68 17.76 16.47
N MET A 98 -14.62 16.76 15.59
CA MET A 98 -14.54 15.34 15.96
C MET A 98 -13.28 15.02 16.76
N VAL A 99 -12.14 15.59 16.40
CA VAL A 99 -10.87 15.43 17.13
C VAL A 99 -10.99 16.06 18.53
N LYS A 100 -11.55 17.28 18.64
CA LYS A 100 -11.73 17.98 19.91
C LYS A 100 -12.67 17.26 20.88
N GLU A 101 -13.80 16.74 20.38
CA GLU A 101 -14.75 15.94 21.17
C GLU A 101 -14.13 14.64 21.68
N ASN A 102 -13.16 14.08 20.97
CA ASN A 102 -12.51 12.82 21.26
C ASN A 102 -11.13 12.95 21.89
N SER A 103 -10.86 14.04 22.62
CA SER A 103 -9.56 14.37 23.22
C SER A 103 -9.11 13.46 24.37
N SER A 104 -10.01 12.71 25.04
CA SER A 104 -9.61 11.72 26.03
C SER A 104 -8.96 10.50 25.35
N LEU A 105 -7.97 9.86 25.99
CA LEU A 105 -7.24 8.71 25.43
C LEU A 105 -8.16 7.58 24.94
N THR A 106 -9.24 7.31 25.68
CA THR A 106 -10.24 6.30 25.32
C THR A 106 -11.02 6.67 24.07
N LYS A 107 -11.49 7.92 23.98
CA LYS A 107 -12.24 8.44 22.85
C LYS A 107 -11.34 8.56 21.63
N ALA A 108 -10.09 9.07 21.80
CA ALA A 108 -9.10 9.15 20.75
C ALA A 108 -8.80 7.80 20.10
N THR A 109 -8.75 6.71 20.90
CA THR A 109 -8.58 5.35 20.36
C THR A 109 -9.79 4.92 19.52
N GLY A 110 -11.01 5.28 19.92
CA GLY A 110 -12.24 5.03 19.15
C GLY A 110 -12.27 5.81 17.85
N LEU A 111 -11.91 7.09 17.88
CA LEU A 111 -11.79 7.94 16.69
C LEU A 111 -10.74 7.40 15.72
N PHE A 112 -9.58 6.99 16.23
CA PHE A 112 -8.53 6.44 15.38
C PHE A 112 -8.97 5.14 14.69
N GLN A 113 -9.67 4.25 15.42
CA GLN A 113 -10.28 3.06 14.82
C GLN A 113 -11.28 3.43 13.72
N TYR A 114 -12.17 4.41 13.99
CA TYR A 114 -13.13 4.89 12.99
C TYR A 114 -12.44 5.42 11.73
N CYS A 115 -11.35 6.19 11.87
CA CYS A 115 -10.60 6.70 10.73
C CYS A 115 -9.95 5.57 9.90
N ILE A 116 -9.45 4.53 10.57
CA ILE A 116 -8.94 3.33 9.90
C ILE A 116 -10.06 2.60 9.16
N ASP A 117 -11.21 2.42 9.81
CA ASP A 117 -12.33 1.69 9.23
C ASP A 117 -12.84 2.38 7.95
N ILE A 118 -13.07 3.71 7.98
CA ILE A 118 -13.54 4.44 6.80
C ILE A 118 -12.51 4.46 5.65
N ALA A 119 -11.20 4.59 5.96
CA ALA A 119 -10.16 4.54 4.95
C ALA A 119 -10.03 3.12 4.34
N THR A 120 -10.26 2.09 5.15
CA THR A 120 -10.27 0.69 4.70
C THR A 120 -11.47 0.40 3.79
N GLU A 121 -12.66 0.91 4.13
CA GLU A 121 -13.86 0.84 3.28
C GLU A 121 -13.62 1.52 1.93
N ASP A 122 -13.05 2.73 1.93
CA ASP A 122 -12.77 3.46 0.70
C ASP A 122 -11.72 2.73 -0.18
N CYS A 123 -10.72 2.11 0.44
CA CYS A 123 -9.76 1.27 -0.26
C CYS A 123 -10.43 0.02 -0.88
N ALA A 124 -11.39 -0.60 -0.18
CA ALA A 124 -12.18 -1.72 -0.71
C ALA A 124 -13.02 -1.31 -1.92
N GLU A 125 -13.67 -0.15 -1.87
CA GLU A 125 -14.44 0.42 -3.00
C GLU A 125 -13.53 0.74 -4.20
N ALA A 126 -12.37 1.33 -3.97
CA ALA A 126 -11.40 1.58 -5.04
C ALA A 126 -10.96 0.27 -5.74
N ILE A 127 -10.70 -0.79 -4.97
CA ILE A 127 -10.37 -2.10 -5.53
C ILE A 127 -11.55 -2.69 -6.30
N ALA A 128 -12.78 -2.56 -5.79
CA ALA A 128 -13.98 -3.01 -6.50
C ALA A 128 -14.12 -2.29 -7.85
N TRP A 129 -13.90 -0.97 -7.87
CA TRP A 129 -13.89 -0.18 -9.10
C TRP A 129 -12.80 -0.66 -10.07
N VAL A 130 -11.57 -0.86 -9.60
CA VAL A 130 -10.45 -1.37 -10.40
C VAL A 130 -10.76 -2.74 -11.00
N CYS A 131 -11.36 -3.63 -10.22
CA CYS A 131 -11.76 -4.95 -10.69
C CYS A 131 -12.86 -4.88 -11.78
N ALA A 132 -13.81 -3.95 -11.64
CA ALA A 132 -14.87 -3.75 -12.63
C ALA A 132 -14.34 -3.18 -13.97
N HIS A 133 -13.26 -2.39 -13.92
CA HIS A 133 -12.65 -1.74 -15.10
C HIS A 133 -11.35 -2.42 -15.56
N ALA A 134 -11.07 -3.65 -15.10
CA ALA A 134 -9.80 -4.33 -15.35
C ALA A 134 -9.48 -4.50 -16.85
N ASN A 135 -10.48 -4.76 -17.68
CA ASN A 135 -10.31 -4.88 -19.12
C ASN A 135 -9.93 -3.54 -19.78
N GLU A 136 -10.56 -2.44 -19.38
CA GLU A 136 -10.27 -1.09 -19.87
C GLU A 136 -8.88 -0.64 -19.47
N LEU A 137 -8.48 -0.97 -18.24
CA LEU A 137 -7.15 -0.67 -17.69
C LEU A 137 -6.08 -1.62 -18.23
N ASP A 138 -6.47 -2.71 -18.89
CA ASP A 138 -5.59 -3.77 -19.37
C ASP A 138 -4.68 -4.32 -18.29
N ILE A 139 -5.26 -4.72 -17.15
CA ILE A 139 -4.59 -5.31 -15.99
C ILE A 139 -5.16 -6.67 -15.61
N ASP A 140 -4.36 -7.48 -14.93
CA ASP A 140 -4.79 -8.70 -14.26
C ASP A 140 -5.00 -8.44 -12.78
N THR A 141 -6.25 -8.43 -12.32
CA THR A 141 -6.62 -8.15 -10.92
C THR A 141 -6.16 -9.22 -9.95
N SER A 142 -5.84 -10.43 -10.41
CA SER A 142 -5.18 -11.45 -9.59
C SER A 142 -3.71 -11.14 -9.31
N ARG A 143 -3.15 -10.17 -10.03
CA ARG A 143 -1.78 -9.68 -9.94
C ARG A 143 -1.71 -8.24 -9.42
N LEU A 144 -2.76 -7.80 -8.70
CA LEU A 144 -2.82 -6.48 -8.06
C LEU A 144 -2.09 -6.52 -6.71
N ILE A 145 -1.00 -5.77 -6.62
CA ILE A 145 -0.21 -5.56 -5.40
C ILE A 145 -0.72 -4.32 -4.69
N LEU A 146 -0.85 -4.36 -3.37
CA LEU A 146 -1.17 -3.18 -2.58
C LEU A 146 0.09 -2.65 -1.88
N THR A 147 0.34 -1.36 -1.99
CA THR A 147 1.40 -0.67 -1.24
C THR A 147 0.87 0.55 -0.52
N GLY A 148 1.50 0.92 0.57
CA GLY A 148 1.10 2.09 1.32
C GLY A 148 2.15 2.53 2.33
N SER A 149 2.08 3.79 2.69
CA SER A 149 2.97 4.46 3.63
C SER A 149 2.21 4.85 4.89
N SER A 150 2.74 4.57 6.10
CA SER A 150 2.14 5.06 7.36
C SER A 150 0.63 4.74 7.46
N ALA A 151 -0.25 5.75 7.46
CA ALA A 151 -1.71 5.57 7.44
C ALA A 151 -2.17 4.70 6.26
N GLY A 152 -1.59 4.87 5.07
CA GLY A 152 -1.87 4.02 3.90
C GLY A 152 -1.40 2.58 4.10
N ALA A 153 -0.27 2.37 4.78
CA ALA A 153 0.21 1.04 5.14
C ALA A 153 -0.72 0.36 6.17
N ILE A 154 -1.26 1.13 7.13
CA ILE A 154 -2.29 0.67 8.06
C ILE A 154 -3.53 0.26 7.26
N THR A 155 -3.99 1.10 6.32
CA THR A 155 -5.19 0.86 5.52
C THR A 155 -5.11 -0.46 4.75
N ILE A 156 -4.01 -0.72 4.02
CA ILE A 156 -3.88 -1.97 3.24
C ILE A 156 -3.74 -3.22 4.12
N LEU A 157 -3.02 -3.12 5.25
CA LEU A 157 -2.91 -4.22 6.22
C LEU A 157 -4.25 -4.51 6.90
N GLN A 158 -5.00 -3.44 7.27
CA GLN A 158 -6.32 -3.55 7.87
C GLN A 158 -7.31 -4.17 6.88
N LEU A 159 -7.26 -3.78 5.61
CA LEU A 159 -8.13 -4.33 4.57
C LEU A 159 -7.94 -5.84 4.42
N ASP A 160 -6.70 -6.30 4.28
CA ASP A 160 -6.44 -7.73 4.12
C ASP A 160 -6.74 -8.52 5.41
N TYR A 161 -6.53 -7.92 6.59
CA TYR A 161 -6.97 -8.48 7.86
C TYR A 161 -8.50 -8.61 7.92
N CYS A 162 -9.24 -7.59 7.49
CA CYS A 162 -10.70 -7.62 7.45
C CYS A 162 -11.21 -8.67 6.45
N ARG A 163 -10.60 -8.74 5.26
CA ARG A 163 -10.89 -9.78 4.25
C ARG A 163 -10.64 -11.19 4.82
N ALA A 164 -9.47 -11.42 5.38
CA ALA A 164 -9.08 -12.73 5.91
C ALA A 164 -9.93 -13.19 7.09
N ASN A 165 -10.59 -12.27 7.79
CA ASN A 165 -11.49 -12.53 8.92
C ASN A 165 -12.96 -12.33 8.58
N ASN A 166 -13.31 -12.08 7.31
CA ASN A 166 -14.68 -11.84 6.84
C ASN A 166 -15.40 -10.73 7.64
N LEU A 167 -14.71 -9.61 7.86
CA LEU A 167 -15.26 -8.45 8.58
C LEU A 167 -15.99 -7.49 7.63
N PRO A 168 -17.04 -6.79 8.10
CA PRO A 168 -17.87 -5.91 7.26
C PRO A 168 -17.10 -4.80 6.52
N THR A 169 -16.04 -4.29 7.10
CA THR A 169 -15.20 -3.22 6.51
C THR A 169 -14.59 -3.59 5.14
N ALA A 170 -14.48 -4.89 4.84
CA ALA A 170 -14.01 -5.39 3.54
C ALA A 170 -15.15 -5.85 2.61
N ALA A 171 -16.42 -5.54 2.92
CA ALA A 171 -17.58 -6.09 2.22
C ALA A 171 -17.68 -5.66 0.74
N ALA A 172 -17.11 -4.51 0.37
CA ALA A 172 -17.08 -4.03 -1.02
C ALA A 172 -16.14 -4.82 -1.94
N LEU A 173 -15.20 -5.59 -1.38
CA LEU A 173 -14.29 -6.41 -2.19
C LEU A 173 -15.07 -7.46 -3.01
N PRO A 174 -14.69 -7.69 -4.28
CA PRO A 174 -15.30 -8.75 -5.07
C PRO A 174 -15.15 -10.11 -4.38
N LYS A 175 -16.19 -10.93 -4.47
CA LYS A 175 -16.24 -12.24 -3.81
C LYS A 175 -15.04 -13.11 -4.23
N GLY A 176 -14.28 -13.58 -3.24
CA GLY A 176 -13.11 -14.43 -3.44
C GLY A 176 -11.85 -13.69 -3.91
N TRP A 177 -11.93 -12.40 -4.16
CA TRP A 177 -10.75 -11.62 -4.52
C TRP A 177 -9.76 -11.50 -3.34
N LYS A 178 -8.48 -11.51 -3.65
CA LYS A 178 -7.39 -11.25 -2.71
C LYS A 178 -6.25 -10.52 -3.43
N PRO A 179 -5.50 -9.66 -2.75
CA PRO A 179 -4.33 -9.04 -3.35
C PRO A 179 -3.24 -10.09 -3.65
N ALA A 180 -2.47 -9.85 -4.71
CA ALA A 180 -1.31 -10.69 -5.03
C ALA A 180 -0.24 -10.59 -3.93
N ALA A 181 -0.01 -9.39 -3.42
CA ALA A 181 0.92 -9.11 -2.33
C ALA A 181 0.59 -7.81 -1.62
N LEU A 182 1.12 -7.65 -0.41
CA LEU A 182 1.12 -6.41 0.36
C LEU A 182 2.56 -5.93 0.60
N ILE A 183 2.80 -4.63 0.41
CA ILE A 183 4.10 -4.01 0.67
C ILE A 183 3.89 -2.73 1.51
N PRO A 184 3.62 -2.88 2.82
CA PRO A 184 3.42 -1.77 3.75
C PRO A 184 4.74 -1.19 4.25
N TYR A 185 4.85 0.14 4.26
CA TYR A 185 5.94 0.91 4.86
C TYR A 185 5.49 1.50 6.20
N SER A 186 6.02 1.02 7.32
CA SER A 186 5.67 1.45 8.69
C SER A 186 4.16 1.34 8.96
N GLY A 187 3.58 0.16 8.74
CA GLY A 187 2.17 -0.12 8.94
C GLY A 187 1.86 -0.92 10.21
N GLY A 188 0.57 -1.10 10.46
CA GLY A 188 0.05 -1.90 11.57
C GLY A 188 -1.41 -2.28 11.38
N ILE A 189 -1.92 -3.15 12.22
CA ILE A 189 -3.33 -3.59 12.22
C ILE A 189 -3.98 -3.19 13.53
N MET A 190 -5.11 -2.49 13.45
CA MET A 190 -5.91 -2.15 14.63
C MET A 190 -6.94 -3.24 14.90
N CYS A 191 -6.92 -3.79 16.10
CA CYS A 191 -7.83 -4.87 16.47
C CYS A 191 -8.32 -4.72 17.91
N ARG A 192 -9.62 -5.00 18.14
CA ARG A 192 -10.24 -5.00 19.48
C ARG A 192 -10.02 -6.31 20.24
N LYS A 193 -9.62 -7.38 19.54
CA LYS A 193 -9.32 -8.67 20.17
C LYS A 193 -8.05 -8.62 21.01
N LYS A 194 -7.91 -9.53 21.95
CA LYS A 194 -6.71 -9.65 22.79
C LYS A 194 -5.47 -9.90 21.95
N ASP A 195 -5.59 -10.77 20.96
CA ASP A 195 -4.52 -11.22 20.09
C ASP A 195 -4.94 -11.11 18.62
N LEU A 196 -3.98 -10.79 17.76
CA LEU A 196 -4.15 -10.78 16.32
C LEU A 196 -4.20 -12.25 15.83
N HIS A 197 -5.14 -12.54 14.92
CA HIS A 197 -5.28 -13.84 14.30
C HIS A 197 -5.96 -13.71 12.94
N TYR A 198 -5.48 -14.45 11.94
CA TYR A 198 -6.10 -14.55 10.63
C TYR A 198 -6.92 -15.84 10.54
N ALA A 199 -8.20 -15.73 10.23
CA ALA A 199 -9.11 -16.88 10.08
C ALA A 199 -8.85 -17.64 8.77
N THR A 200 -8.43 -16.92 7.71
CA THR A 200 -7.95 -17.48 6.45
C THR A 200 -6.61 -16.86 6.11
N GLN A 201 -5.86 -17.48 5.20
CA GLN A 201 -4.54 -17.00 4.81
C GLN A 201 -4.60 -15.56 4.27
N PRO A 202 -3.85 -14.60 4.84
CA PRO A 202 -3.66 -13.27 4.29
C PRO A 202 -2.81 -13.31 3.01
N ALA A 203 -2.69 -12.19 2.32
CA ALA A 203 -1.81 -12.08 1.17
C ALA A 203 -0.32 -12.18 1.59
N PRO A 204 0.55 -12.69 0.70
CA PRO A 204 1.99 -12.59 0.89
C PRO A 204 2.41 -11.14 1.17
N THR A 205 3.20 -10.93 2.22
CA THR A 205 3.49 -9.57 2.72
C THR A 205 4.98 -9.34 2.88
N LEU A 206 5.48 -8.21 2.35
CA LEU A 206 6.79 -7.65 2.68
C LEU A 206 6.60 -6.54 3.73
N LEU A 207 6.79 -6.85 4.99
CA LEU A 207 6.75 -5.89 6.09
C LEU A 207 8.06 -5.08 6.13
N MET A 208 8.00 -3.76 6.05
CA MET A 208 9.16 -2.87 6.25
C MET A 208 8.88 -1.90 7.40
N HIS A 209 9.77 -1.85 8.42
CA HIS A 209 9.53 -1.05 9.61
C HIS A 209 10.81 -0.64 10.33
N GLY A 210 10.84 0.58 10.86
CA GLY A 210 11.92 1.05 11.73
C GLY A 210 11.79 0.54 13.16
N THR A 211 12.89 0.04 13.74
CA THR A 211 12.85 -0.57 15.09
C THR A 211 12.57 0.44 16.22
N LYS A 212 12.72 1.74 15.94
CA LYS A 212 12.45 2.85 16.87
C LYS A 212 11.15 3.60 16.57
N ASP A 213 10.33 3.12 15.63
CA ASP A 213 9.07 3.77 15.29
C ASP A 213 8.11 3.80 16.49
N LYS A 214 7.69 5.02 16.87
CA LYS A 214 6.74 5.32 17.95
C LYS A 214 5.46 5.97 17.41
N ILE A 215 5.44 6.35 16.15
CA ILE A 215 4.27 6.93 15.47
C ILE A 215 3.33 5.79 15.09
N VAL A 216 3.80 4.85 14.27
CA VAL A 216 3.14 3.55 14.10
C VAL A 216 3.97 2.54 14.88
N ALA A 217 3.44 2.09 16.01
CA ALA A 217 4.22 1.31 16.95
C ALA A 217 4.83 0.06 16.31
N TYR A 218 6.15 -0.08 16.35
CA TYR A 218 6.90 -1.23 15.83
C TYR A 218 6.41 -2.58 16.39
N LYS A 219 6.06 -2.63 17.67
CA LYS A 219 5.53 -3.84 18.34
C LYS A 219 4.01 -3.77 18.47
N LYS A 220 3.55 -3.08 19.50
CA LYS A 220 2.13 -2.85 19.77
C LYS A 220 1.94 -1.60 20.60
N PHE A 221 0.81 -0.93 20.38
CA PHE A 221 0.36 0.21 21.18
C PHE A 221 -1.15 0.10 21.38
N GLY A 222 -1.68 0.57 22.50
CA GLY A 222 -3.11 0.66 22.74
C GLY A 222 -3.49 0.49 24.19
N ILE A 223 -4.81 0.61 24.46
CA ILE A 223 -5.39 0.55 25.78
C ILE A 223 -5.79 -0.90 26.07
N PRO A 224 -5.41 -1.45 27.24
CA PRO A 224 -5.91 -2.74 27.67
C PRO A 224 -7.44 -2.82 27.58
N PHE A 225 -7.96 -3.97 27.13
CA PHE A 225 -9.40 -4.26 26.97
C PHE A 225 -10.16 -3.40 25.93
N LYS A 226 -9.44 -2.57 25.14
CA LYS A 226 -10.00 -1.80 24.00
C LYS A 226 -9.32 -2.19 22.70
N ALA A 227 -9.15 -1.23 21.77
CA ALA A 227 -8.44 -1.48 20.54
C ALA A 227 -6.92 -1.34 20.74
N LYS A 228 -6.16 -2.18 20.04
CA LYS A 228 -4.68 -2.15 20.00
C LYS A 228 -4.20 -2.10 18.58
N MET A 229 -3.20 -1.27 18.33
CA MET A 229 -2.39 -1.31 17.12
C MET A 229 -1.33 -2.40 17.28
N PHE A 230 -1.32 -3.35 16.38
CA PHE A 230 -0.28 -4.38 16.26
C PHE A 230 0.64 -3.99 15.11
N GLY A 231 1.87 -3.59 15.44
CA GLY A 231 2.88 -3.21 14.46
C GLY A 231 3.57 -4.42 13.82
N SER A 232 4.44 -4.15 12.84
CA SER A 232 5.03 -5.19 11.99
C SER A 232 5.73 -6.29 12.77
N LYS A 233 6.41 -5.99 13.89
CA LYS A 233 7.05 -7.04 14.73
C LYS A 233 6.04 -7.99 15.39
N THR A 234 4.83 -7.54 15.64
CA THR A 234 3.78 -8.43 16.18
C THR A 234 3.07 -9.18 15.07
N ILE A 235 2.86 -8.53 13.92
CA ILE A 235 2.29 -9.16 12.71
C ILE A 235 3.19 -10.31 12.26
N ASP A 236 4.50 -10.06 12.12
CA ASP A 236 5.54 -11.04 11.82
C ASP A 236 5.42 -12.29 12.71
N LYS A 237 5.42 -12.11 14.05
CA LYS A 237 5.25 -13.22 14.99
C LYS A 237 3.93 -13.97 14.87
N VAL A 238 2.87 -13.30 14.43
CA VAL A 238 1.56 -13.96 14.23
C VAL A 238 1.59 -14.76 12.94
N MET A 239 2.19 -14.21 11.88
CA MET A 239 2.36 -14.92 10.61
C MET A 239 3.25 -16.14 10.76
N ASP A 240 4.37 -16.03 11.50
CA ASP A 240 5.23 -17.19 11.86
C ASP A 240 4.44 -18.30 12.58
N ARG A 241 3.66 -17.94 13.61
CA ARG A 241 2.88 -18.91 14.38
C ARG A 241 1.77 -19.61 13.59
N GLN A 242 1.29 -18.96 12.53
CA GLN A 242 0.26 -19.49 11.63
C GLN A 242 0.86 -20.09 10.36
N ASP A 243 2.18 -20.22 10.27
CA ASP A 243 2.92 -20.73 9.11
C ASP A 243 2.57 -20.00 7.80
N ILE A 244 2.47 -18.66 7.88
CA ILE A 244 2.15 -17.78 6.76
C ILE A 244 3.44 -17.21 6.17
N PRO A 245 3.82 -17.57 4.94
CA PRO A 245 5.02 -17.06 4.30
C PRO A 245 4.99 -15.53 4.15
N HIS A 246 6.03 -14.86 4.61
CA HIS A 246 6.19 -13.41 4.53
C HIS A 246 7.64 -12.99 4.63
N TRP A 247 7.96 -11.77 4.18
CA TRP A 247 9.25 -11.15 4.37
C TRP A 247 9.12 -10.03 5.40
N PHE A 248 10.05 -9.98 6.36
CA PHE A 248 10.14 -8.89 7.32
C PHE A 248 11.52 -8.25 7.29
N ILE A 249 11.56 -7.00 6.85
CA ILE A 249 12.76 -6.16 6.81
C ILE A 249 12.63 -5.10 7.89
N ARG A 250 13.48 -5.18 8.90
CA ARG A 250 13.56 -4.16 9.95
C ARG A 250 14.78 -3.27 9.74
N TYR A 251 14.58 -1.97 9.88
CA TYR A 251 15.63 -0.99 9.80
C TYR A 251 16.07 -0.60 11.22
N GLU A 252 17.28 -1.04 11.61
CA GLU A 252 17.78 -0.89 12.98
C GLU A 252 18.08 0.58 13.31
N GLY A 253 17.60 1.03 14.47
CA GLY A 253 17.83 2.39 14.96
C GLY A 253 16.97 3.49 14.29
N ILE A 254 16.20 3.15 13.27
CA ILE A 254 15.34 4.06 12.48
C ILE A 254 13.93 4.08 13.07
N GLY A 255 13.27 5.24 13.01
CA GLY A 255 11.88 5.42 13.42
C GLY A 255 10.92 5.39 12.24
N HIS A 256 10.03 6.38 12.18
CA HIS A 256 8.98 6.48 11.16
C HIS A 256 9.48 6.91 9.77
N GLU A 257 10.76 7.19 9.63
CA GLU A 257 11.41 7.51 8.34
C GLU A 257 11.19 6.42 7.28
N VAL A 258 11.04 5.16 7.73
CA VAL A 258 10.74 4.03 6.83
C VAL A 258 9.43 4.22 6.07
N ALA A 259 8.48 4.96 6.61
CA ALA A 259 7.24 5.30 5.91
C ALA A 259 7.47 6.05 4.58
N SER A 260 8.60 6.74 4.44
CA SER A 260 8.99 7.48 3.23
C SER A 260 10.15 6.81 2.48
N TRP A 261 10.49 5.56 2.78
CA TRP A 261 11.69 4.90 2.27
C TRP A 261 11.50 4.17 0.93
N PHE A 262 10.37 4.33 0.25
CA PHE A 262 10.16 3.71 -1.06
C PHE A 262 11.30 3.98 -2.05
N PRO A 263 11.82 5.23 -2.23
CA PRO A 263 12.89 5.50 -3.20
C PRO A 263 14.18 4.70 -2.94
N GLY A 264 14.52 4.46 -1.66
CA GLY A 264 15.69 3.68 -1.27
C GLY A 264 15.48 2.17 -1.29
N SER A 265 14.24 1.71 -1.49
CA SER A 265 13.89 0.28 -1.43
C SER A 265 13.13 -0.23 -2.66
N VAL A 266 13.11 0.55 -3.74
CA VAL A 266 12.35 0.20 -4.95
C VAL A 266 12.80 -1.14 -5.57
N ASP A 267 14.09 -1.45 -5.52
CA ASP A 267 14.60 -2.73 -6.03
C ASP A 267 14.19 -3.91 -5.15
N LEU A 268 14.16 -3.73 -3.82
CA LEU A 268 13.61 -4.71 -2.89
C LEU A 268 12.09 -4.91 -3.12
N PHE A 269 11.36 -3.82 -3.34
CA PHE A 269 9.95 -3.87 -3.72
C PHE A 269 9.75 -4.73 -4.97
N CYS A 270 10.48 -4.45 -6.05
CA CYS A 270 10.35 -5.18 -7.31
C CYS A 270 10.81 -6.64 -7.18
N CYS A 271 11.89 -6.90 -6.43
CA CYS A 271 12.36 -8.25 -6.15
C CYS A 271 11.27 -9.08 -5.46
N PHE A 272 10.63 -8.55 -4.41
CA PHE A 272 9.54 -9.24 -3.72
C PHE A 272 8.31 -9.40 -4.62
N ALA A 273 7.92 -8.33 -5.33
CA ALA A 273 6.80 -8.38 -6.27
C ALA A 273 6.99 -9.49 -7.32
N ASP A 274 8.13 -9.50 -8.00
CA ASP A 274 8.44 -10.52 -9.01
C ASP A 274 8.52 -11.93 -8.40
N TYR A 275 9.06 -12.07 -7.18
CA TYR A 275 9.12 -13.34 -6.49
C TYR A 275 7.72 -13.93 -6.27
N ILE A 276 6.78 -13.12 -5.77
CA ILE A 276 5.40 -13.53 -5.53
C ILE A 276 4.64 -13.75 -6.84
N LEU A 277 4.78 -12.83 -7.80
CA LEU A 277 4.09 -12.92 -9.10
C LEU A 277 4.54 -14.14 -9.93
N ASN A 278 5.73 -14.70 -9.65
CA ASN A 278 6.18 -15.97 -10.19
C ASN A 278 5.76 -17.20 -9.36
N GLY A 279 4.79 -17.05 -8.45
CA GLY A 279 4.22 -18.13 -7.66
C GLY A 279 5.11 -18.65 -6.53
N ARG A 280 6.16 -17.90 -6.17
CA ARG A 280 7.10 -18.30 -5.11
C ARG A 280 6.65 -17.76 -3.76
N GLN A 281 6.94 -18.48 -2.69
CA GLN A 281 6.70 -18.07 -1.31
C GLN A 281 7.85 -18.52 -0.43
N SER A 282 8.23 -17.69 0.54
CA SER A 282 9.28 -18.02 1.51
C SER A 282 9.14 -17.15 2.77
N PHE A 283 9.84 -17.56 3.81
CA PHE A 283 10.06 -16.74 5.00
C PHE A 283 11.40 -16.02 4.86
N LEU A 284 11.41 -14.73 5.16
CA LEU A 284 12.63 -13.92 5.26
C LEU A 284 12.50 -12.99 6.47
N ASP A 285 13.43 -13.07 7.40
CA ASP A 285 13.58 -12.13 8.50
C ASP A 285 14.98 -11.52 8.46
N ALA A 286 15.06 -10.22 8.15
CA ALA A 286 16.33 -9.52 8.00
C ALA A 286 16.34 -8.19 8.76
N THR A 287 17.52 -7.87 9.32
CA THR A 287 17.82 -6.55 9.87
C THR A 287 18.74 -5.83 8.88
N MET A 288 18.31 -4.64 8.45
CA MET A 288 19.07 -3.82 7.52
C MET A 288 19.55 -2.54 8.18
N THR A 289 20.71 -2.09 7.75
CA THR A 289 21.21 -0.74 7.95
C THR A 289 21.50 -0.15 6.58
N ASP A 290 21.08 1.10 6.38
CA ASP A 290 21.33 1.81 5.13
C ASP A 290 21.91 3.19 5.47
N ALA A 291 23.06 3.52 4.88
CA ALA A 291 23.74 4.77 5.15
C ALA A 291 22.95 6.02 4.68
N ALA A 292 22.03 5.84 3.72
CA ALA A 292 21.17 6.91 3.23
C ALA A 292 19.94 7.11 4.12
N LEU A 293 19.48 6.06 4.83
CA LEU A 293 18.34 6.13 5.75
C LEU A 293 18.82 6.48 7.16
N LYS A 294 18.78 7.76 7.51
CA LYS A 294 19.26 8.26 8.80
C LYS A 294 18.11 8.58 9.74
N PRO A 295 18.29 8.39 11.06
CA PRO A 295 17.35 8.88 12.04
C PRO A 295 17.17 10.40 11.93
N THR A 296 15.91 10.86 11.98
CA THR A 296 15.53 12.27 11.98
C THR A 296 14.73 12.59 13.25
N GLU A 297 14.00 13.70 13.24
CA GLU A 297 13.02 14.01 14.29
C GLU A 297 11.89 12.95 14.37
N TRP A 298 11.54 12.31 13.24
CA TRP A 298 10.52 11.26 13.18
C TRP A 298 10.85 10.05 14.08
N THR A 299 12.14 9.72 14.26
CA THR A 299 12.57 8.69 15.22
C THR A 299 12.22 9.04 16.67
N LYS A 300 12.13 10.34 17.02
CA LYS A 300 11.85 10.84 18.38
C LYS A 300 10.36 11.02 18.63
N MET A 301 9.58 11.32 17.60
CA MET A 301 8.15 11.61 17.67
C MET A 301 7.34 10.35 17.99
N GLY A 302 6.24 10.54 18.73
CA GLY A 302 5.21 9.54 18.94
C GLY A 302 3.91 9.89 18.23
N LEU A 303 2.94 8.97 18.23
CA LEU A 303 1.66 9.14 17.54
C LEU A 303 0.97 10.49 17.87
N PHE A 304 0.93 10.86 19.13
CA PHE A 304 0.25 12.09 19.55
C PHE A 304 0.97 13.37 19.12
N ASP A 305 2.27 13.29 18.81
CA ASP A 305 3.03 14.48 18.37
C ASP A 305 2.63 14.91 16.96
N LEU A 306 2.08 13.98 16.14
CA LEU A 306 1.53 14.28 14.81
C LEU A 306 0.33 15.25 14.85
N TYR A 307 -0.42 15.27 15.95
CA TYR A 307 -1.67 16.01 16.10
C TYR A 307 -1.54 17.20 17.07
N LYS A 308 -0.35 17.48 17.59
CA LYS A 308 -0.06 18.71 18.33
C LYS A 308 0.10 19.86 17.34
N ARG A 309 -0.84 20.78 17.32
CA ARG A 309 -0.83 22.04 16.58
C ARG A 309 -1.00 23.22 17.48
#